data_7e9d6025f1a6fd39757cb3cd593be629
#
_entry.id   7e9d6025f1a6fd39757cb3cd593be629
#
_cell.length_a   1.000
_cell.length_b   1.000
_cell.length_c   1.000
_cell.angle_alpha   90.00
_cell.angle_beta   90.00
_cell.angle_gamma   90.00
#
_symmetry.space_group_name_H-M   'P 1'
#
loop_
_entity.id
_entity.type
_entity.pdbx_description
1 polymer ?
#
loop_
_entity_poly.entity_id
_entity_poly.type
_entity_poly.pdbx_seq_one_letter_code
_entity_poly.pdbx_strand_id
1 'polypeptide(L)'
;MFSLRTLFLCLSIGCLSASSAHAALIINFSQVGSDVVGTLSGSLNVSGILQLDQGNLAGGYRVRPSNGFIMIAPSVGNTWSRLYGAMDSPAALIFGTGPSVDAEVGLGDFFSLSATDHYFTLPFGYLGGPLNGTLMFLNQSIVSLGMTPGVYTSTIGGGQDSITIRVNASSVPEPATVSLMTFALAAVGFHTWRRRRVELS
;
A
#
# COMPACT_ATOMS: atom_id res chain seq x y z
N MET A 1 43.86 -9.00 19.83
CA MET A 1 43.00 -10.19 19.71
C MET A 1 41.59 -9.80 20.17
N PHE A 2 40.67 -9.52 19.26
CA PHE A 2 39.27 -9.35 19.63
C PHE A 2 38.67 -10.73 19.91
N SER A 3 38.17 -10.92 21.12
CA SER A 3 37.60 -12.18 21.56
C SER A 3 36.40 -12.53 20.68
N LEU A 4 36.32 -13.78 20.22
CA LEU A 4 35.21 -14.37 19.48
C LEU A 4 33.85 -14.11 20.15
N ARG A 5 33.86 -13.90 21.48
CA ARG A 5 32.69 -13.53 22.30
C ARG A 5 32.14 -12.15 21.98
N THR A 6 32.95 -11.18 21.59
CA THR A 6 32.52 -9.83 21.24
C THR A 6 31.83 -9.81 19.86
N LEU A 7 32.27 -10.65 18.95
CA LEU A 7 31.65 -10.79 17.62
C LEU A 7 30.26 -11.44 17.71
N PHE A 8 30.08 -12.42 18.58
CA PHE A 8 28.79 -13.07 18.82
C PHE A 8 27.77 -12.12 19.49
N LEU A 9 28.22 -11.25 20.38
CA LEU A 9 27.34 -10.28 21.05
C LEU A 9 26.82 -9.21 20.08
N CYS A 10 27.63 -8.75 19.14
CA CYS A 10 27.19 -7.81 18.11
C CYS A 10 26.23 -8.44 17.08
N LEU A 11 26.37 -9.73 16.78
CA LEU A 11 25.47 -10.42 15.85
C LEU A 11 24.09 -10.69 16.46
N SER A 12 24.02 -10.92 17.78
CA SER A 12 22.75 -11.18 18.47
C SER A 12 21.89 -9.92 18.69
N ILE A 13 22.46 -8.73 18.73
CA ILE A 13 21.72 -7.47 18.89
C ILE A 13 21.10 -7.01 17.58
N GLY A 14 21.66 -7.42 16.43
CA GLY A 14 21.13 -7.07 15.10
C GLY A 14 19.84 -7.79 14.70
N CYS A 15 19.46 -8.87 15.38
CA CYS A 15 18.29 -9.69 15.03
C CYS A 15 16.98 -9.29 15.75
N LEU A 16 16.98 -8.28 16.63
CA LEU A 16 15.83 -7.99 17.49
C LEU A 16 14.91 -6.86 16.98
N SER A 17 15.16 -6.30 15.82
CA SER A 17 14.29 -5.29 15.22
C SER A 17 13.62 -5.75 13.92
N ALA A 18 13.10 -6.98 13.90
CA ALA A 18 12.06 -7.31 12.95
C ALA A 18 10.77 -6.59 13.41
N SER A 19 10.66 -5.29 13.09
CA SER A 19 9.36 -4.63 13.11
C SER A 19 8.46 -5.46 12.21
N SER A 20 7.35 -5.96 12.76
CA SER A 20 6.30 -6.57 11.96
C SER A 20 5.94 -5.57 10.86
N ALA A 21 6.32 -5.87 9.63
CA ALA A 21 5.85 -5.12 8.49
C ALA A 21 4.33 -5.34 8.47
N HIS A 22 3.57 -4.36 8.94
CA HIS A 22 2.14 -4.36 8.73
C HIS A 22 1.92 -4.39 7.22
N ALA A 23 1.16 -5.35 6.75
CA ALA A 23 0.71 -5.33 5.39
C ALA A 23 -0.09 -4.03 5.18
N ALA A 24 0.05 -3.38 4.06
CA ALA A 24 -0.70 -2.18 3.73
C ALA A 24 -1.16 -2.26 2.29
N LEU A 25 -2.42 -1.92 2.06
CA LEU A 25 -2.93 -1.77 0.72
C LEU A 25 -2.83 -0.30 0.31
N ILE A 26 -2.10 -0.03 -0.77
CA ILE A 26 -1.84 1.33 -1.24
C ILE A 26 -2.51 1.51 -2.60
N ILE A 27 -3.28 2.58 -2.72
CA ILE A 27 -3.87 3.05 -3.97
C ILE A 27 -3.22 4.39 -4.29
N ASN A 28 -2.55 4.49 -5.42
CA ASN A 28 -1.81 5.70 -5.78
C ASN A 28 -2.35 6.28 -7.09
N PHE A 29 -2.84 7.51 -7.06
CA PHE A 29 -3.27 8.26 -8.24
C PHE A 29 -2.22 9.30 -8.61
N SER A 30 -1.71 9.22 -9.84
CA SER A 30 -0.68 10.12 -10.36
C SER A 30 -1.08 10.70 -11.70
N GLN A 31 -0.76 11.97 -11.92
CA GLN A 31 -0.85 12.59 -13.23
C GLN A 31 0.32 12.11 -14.08
N VAL A 32 0.05 11.55 -15.25
CA VAL A 32 1.05 11.06 -16.21
C VAL A 32 0.73 11.65 -17.57
N GLY A 33 1.41 12.71 -17.92
CA GLY A 33 1.08 13.48 -19.14
C GLY A 33 -0.33 14.07 -19.06
N SER A 34 -1.16 13.75 -20.06
CA SER A 34 -2.58 14.15 -20.11
C SER A 34 -3.52 13.25 -19.31
N ASP A 35 -3.03 12.15 -18.75
CA ASP A 35 -3.85 11.09 -18.18
C ASP A 35 -3.65 10.99 -16.67
N VAL A 36 -4.64 10.42 -15.96
CA VAL A 36 -4.48 10.01 -14.58
C VAL A 36 -4.36 8.50 -14.51
N VAL A 37 -3.31 8.03 -13.85
CA VAL A 37 -3.09 6.60 -13.61
C VAL A 37 -3.27 6.30 -12.13
N GLY A 38 -4.19 5.39 -11.84
CA GLY A 38 -4.37 4.79 -10.52
C GLY A 38 -3.69 3.42 -10.46
N THR A 39 -2.95 3.15 -9.40
CA THR A 39 -2.33 1.83 -9.15
C THR A 39 -2.73 1.32 -7.79
N LEU A 40 -3.07 0.03 -7.71
CA LEU A 40 -3.33 -0.71 -6.48
C LEU A 40 -2.15 -1.65 -6.23
N SER A 41 -1.62 -1.68 -5.03
CA SER A 41 -0.56 -2.61 -4.66
C SER A 41 -0.55 -2.88 -3.15
N GLY A 42 -0.09 -4.06 -2.77
CA GLY A 42 0.02 -4.47 -1.37
C GLY A 42 -0.86 -5.65 -1.02
N SER A 43 -1.13 -5.82 0.25
CA SER A 43 -1.98 -6.90 0.77
C SER A 43 -2.75 -6.41 2.00
N LEU A 44 -3.76 -7.16 2.43
CA LEU A 44 -4.52 -6.88 3.65
C LEU A 44 -4.57 -8.12 4.54
N ASN A 45 -4.31 -7.92 5.81
CA ASN A 45 -4.58 -8.94 6.81
C ASN A 45 -6.07 -8.87 7.20
N VAL A 46 -6.82 -9.83 6.74
CA VAL A 46 -8.27 -9.94 7.00
C VAL A 46 -8.60 -10.98 8.09
N SER A 47 -7.59 -11.46 8.81
CA SER A 47 -7.78 -12.43 9.89
C SER A 47 -8.70 -11.85 10.98
N GLY A 48 -9.76 -12.57 11.32
CA GLY A 48 -10.72 -12.12 12.34
C GLY A 48 -11.72 -11.07 11.87
N ILE A 49 -11.67 -10.61 10.62
CA ILE A 49 -12.68 -9.73 10.04
C ILE A 49 -13.84 -10.58 9.51
N LEU A 50 -15.05 -10.30 9.99
CA LEU A 50 -16.25 -11.00 9.52
C LEU A 50 -16.55 -10.64 8.07
N GLN A 51 -16.60 -11.66 7.22
CA GLN A 51 -17.15 -11.54 5.87
C GLN A 51 -18.68 -11.55 5.97
N LEU A 52 -19.32 -10.49 5.52
CA LEU A 52 -20.76 -10.29 5.73
C LEU A 52 -21.62 -10.59 4.49
N ASP A 53 -21.03 -10.60 3.30
CA ASP A 53 -21.77 -10.78 2.07
C ASP A 53 -20.88 -11.35 0.97
N GLN A 54 -21.50 -12.05 0.01
CA GLN A 54 -20.85 -12.63 -1.16
C GLN A 54 -21.74 -12.41 -2.38
N GLY A 55 -21.13 -12.26 -3.53
CA GLY A 55 -21.89 -12.11 -4.75
C GLY A 55 -21.02 -12.10 -6.00
N ASN A 56 -21.70 -11.96 -7.13
CA ASN A 56 -21.08 -11.73 -8.42
C ASN A 56 -21.39 -10.29 -8.84
N LEU A 57 -20.39 -9.55 -9.23
CA LEU A 57 -20.53 -8.20 -9.74
C LEU A 57 -20.22 -8.17 -11.24
N ALA A 58 -21.01 -7.40 -11.99
CA ALA A 58 -20.61 -6.98 -13.32
C ALA A 58 -19.34 -6.15 -13.21
N GLY A 59 -18.34 -6.43 -14.04
CA GLY A 59 -17.06 -5.75 -14.04
C GLY A 59 -17.20 -4.25 -14.25
N GLY A 60 -16.19 -3.53 -13.80
CA GLY A 60 -16.10 -2.08 -14.01
C GLY A 60 -14.86 -1.51 -13.33
N TYR A 61 -14.43 -0.38 -13.81
CA TYR A 61 -13.29 0.35 -13.33
C TYR A 61 -13.74 1.78 -13.08
N ARG A 62 -13.77 2.20 -11.82
CA ARG A 62 -14.47 3.45 -11.46
C ARG A 62 -13.88 4.09 -10.21
N VAL A 63 -13.95 5.42 -10.19
CA VAL A 63 -13.71 6.19 -8.98
C VAL A 63 -14.85 7.16 -8.71
N ARG A 64 -15.08 7.47 -7.43
CA ARG A 64 -15.95 8.55 -6.97
C ARG A 64 -15.32 9.21 -5.76
N PRO A 65 -14.49 10.23 -5.95
CA PRO A 65 -13.72 10.87 -4.88
C PRO A 65 -14.57 11.38 -3.71
N SER A 66 -15.77 11.91 -4.02
CA SER A 66 -16.71 12.45 -3.00
C SER A 66 -17.25 11.40 -2.02
N ASN A 67 -17.18 10.12 -2.35
CA ASN A 67 -17.61 9.02 -1.50
C ASN A 67 -16.43 8.16 -1.00
N GLY A 68 -15.20 8.49 -1.40
CA GLY A 68 -14.06 7.61 -1.20
C GLY A 68 -14.29 6.25 -1.86
N PHE A 69 -14.92 6.24 -3.07
CA PHE A 69 -15.22 5.01 -3.79
C PHE A 69 -14.18 4.73 -4.87
N ILE A 70 -13.71 3.49 -4.91
CA ILE A 70 -12.78 2.97 -5.92
C ILE A 70 -13.25 1.56 -6.26
N MET A 71 -13.27 1.22 -7.55
CA MET A 71 -13.58 -0.13 -8.03
C MET A 71 -12.60 -0.55 -9.12
N ILE A 72 -12.00 -1.70 -8.92
CA ILE A 72 -11.21 -2.45 -9.90
C ILE A 72 -11.86 -3.83 -9.98
N ALA A 73 -12.66 -4.05 -11.01
CA ALA A 73 -13.41 -5.27 -11.17
C ALA A 73 -13.32 -5.75 -12.62
N PRO A 74 -12.39 -6.67 -12.92
CA PRO A 74 -12.31 -7.28 -14.26
C PRO A 74 -13.65 -7.92 -14.62
N SER A 75 -14.03 -7.84 -15.89
CA SER A 75 -15.40 -8.02 -16.39
C SER A 75 -15.97 -9.44 -16.42
N VAL A 76 -15.29 -10.46 -15.88
CA VAL A 76 -15.71 -11.83 -16.05
C VAL A 76 -15.85 -12.55 -14.71
N GLY A 77 -17.11 -12.84 -14.32
CA GLY A 77 -17.43 -13.88 -13.35
C GLY A 77 -16.79 -13.78 -11.96
N ASN A 78 -16.43 -12.59 -11.52
CA ASN A 78 -15.73 -12.42 -10.26
C ASN A 78 -16.69 -12.61 -9.09
N THR A 79 -16.48 -13.69 -8.37
CA THR A 79 -17.02 -13.85 -7.03
C THR A 79 -16.21 -12.97 -6.06
N TRP A 80 -16.90 -12.21 -5.24
CA TRP A 80 -16.29 -11.31 -4.26
C TRP A 80 -16.82 -11.58 -2.86
N SER A 81 -16.03 -11.13 -1.89
CA SER A 81 -16.39 -11.10 -0.47
C SER A 81 -16.39 -9.65 0.01
N ARG A 82 -17.47 -9.21 0.63
CA ARG A 82 -17.61 -7.86 1.18
C ARG A 82 -17.43 -7.87 2.69
N LEU A 83 -16.59 -6.97 3.17
CA LEU A 83 -16.27 -6.80 4.58
C LEU A 83 -16.80 -5.43 5.04
N TYR A 84 -17.94 -5.44 5.74
CA TYR A 84 -18.52 -4.23 6.30
C TYR A 84 -17.92 -3.89 7.66
N GLY A 85 -17.84 -2.59 7.96
CA GLY A 85 -17.42 -2.11 9.28
C GLY A 85 -15.98 -2.46 9.68
N ALA A 86 -15.19 -2.96 8.72
CA ALA A 86 -13.80 -3.33 8.98
C ALA A 86 -12.86 -2.13 9.00
N MET A 87 -13.28 -0.99 8.45
CA MET A 87 -12.51 0.25 8.45
C MET A 87 -12.76 1.04 9.74
N ASP A 88 -11.68 1.41 10.43
CA ASP A 88 -11.76 2.13 11.71
C ASP A 88 -12.11 3.62 11.51
N SER A 89 -11.69 4.22 10.40
CA SER A 89 -11.92 5.62 10.06
C SER A 89 -12.25 5.79 8.57
N PRO A 90 -13.39 5.27 8.09
CA PRO A 90 -13.71 5.27 6.66
C PRO A 90 -13.79 6.66 6.05
N ALA A 91 -14.31 7.66 6.77
CA ALA A 91 -14.38 9.04 6.30
C ALA A 91 -13.02 9.65 5.94
N ALA A 92 -11.94 9.15 6.54
CA ALA A 92 -10.56 9.57 6.20
C ALA A 92 -10.13 9.15 4.79
N LEU A 93 -10.88 8.26 4.14
CA LEU A 93 -10.63 7.81 2.76
C LEU A 93 -11.42 8.59 1.69
N ILE A 94 -12.13 9.65 2.05
CA ILE A 94 -12.76 10.57 1.10
C ILE A 94 -11.67 11.49 0.53
N PHE A 95 -11.35 11.33 -0.75
CA PHE A 95 -10.18 11.96 -1.37
C PHE A 95 -10.53 13.06 -2.39
N GLY A 96 -11.70 13.67 -2.26
CA GLY A 96 -12.11 14.79 -3.09
C GLY A 96 -13.61 15.05 -3.09
N THR A 97 -14.06 15.84 -4.07
CA THR A 97 -15.48 16.22 -4.23
C THR A 97 -16.05 15.77 -5.59
N GLY A 98 -15.23 15.08 -6.39
CA GLY A 98 -15.59 14.68 -7.74
C GLY A 98 -16.73 13.68 -7.83
N PRO A 99 -17.45 13.67 -8.97
CA PRO A 99 -18.52 12.72 -9.26
C PRO A 99 -17.95 11.32 -9.53
N SER A 100 -18.84 10.39 -9.87
CA SER A 100 -18.46 9.07 -10.36
C SER A 100 -17.93 9.16 -11.78
N VAL A 101 -16.72 8.65 -12.02
CA VAL A 101 -16.05 8.59 -13.32
C VAL A 101 -15.56 7.18 -13.58
N ASP A 102 -15.89 6.64 -14.76
CA ASP A 102 -15.37 5.36 -15.22
C ASP A 102 -13.97 5.55 -15.82
N ALA A 103 -13.07 4.60 -15.54
CA ALA A 103 -11.78 4.53 -16.20
C ALA A 103 -11.94 3.84 -17.56
N GLU A 104 -11.26 4.35 -18.58
CA GLU A 104 -11.28 3.80 -19.93
C GLU A 104 -10.50 2.48 -20.02
N VAL A 105 -9.48 2.33 -19.17
CA VAL A 105 -8.69 1.10 -19.06
C VAL A 105 -8.56 0.70 -17.61
N GLY A 106 -8.71 -0.59 -17.34
CA GLY A 106 -8.45 -1.14 -16.02
C GLY A 106 -8.02 -2.59 -16.11
N LEU A 107 -7.16 -2.99 -15.19
CA LEU A 107 -6.61 -4.34 -15.07
C LEU A 107 -6.37 -4.66 -13.60
N GLY A 108 -6.28 -5.94 -13.26
CA GLY A 108 -5.81 -6.40 -11.97
C GLY A 108 -6.79 -7.26 -11.20
N ASP A 109 -6.50 -7.37 -9.91
CA ASP A 109 -7.30 -8.16 -8.97
C ASP A 109 -8.59 -7.44 -8.62
N PHE A 110 -9.61 -8.23 -8.26
CA PHE A 110 -10.86 -7.66 -7.81
C PHE A 110 -10.67 -6.91 -6.49
N PHE A 111 -10.99 -5.63 -6.51
CA PHE A 111 -11.01 -4.78 -5.32
C PHE A 111 -12.07 -3.69 -5.46
N SER A 112 -12.84 -3.45 -4.43
CA SER A 112 -13.59 -2.21 -4.33
C SER A 112 -13.61 -1.68 -2.90
N LEU A 113 -13.77 -0.37 -2.78
CA LEU A 113 -13.82 0.36 -1.53
C LEU A 113 -14.94 1.39 -1.59
N SER A 114 -15.72 1.53 -0.54
CA SER A 114 -16.63 2.64 -0.33
C SER A 114 -16.50 3.18 1.09
N ALA A 115 -15.95 4.38 1.21
CA ALA A 115 -15.80 5.02 2.51
C ALA A 115 -17.17 5.41 3.11
N THR A 116 -18.06 5.91 2.27
CA THR A 116 -19.41 6.32 2.72
C THR A 116 -20.27 5.14 3.18
N ASP A 117 -20.15 4.00 2.50
CA ASP A 117 -20.94 2.81 2.84
C ASP A 117 -20.20 1.87 3.81
N HIS A 118 -19.01 2.27 4.26
CA HIS A 118 -18.20 1.60 5.27
C HIS A 118 -17.86 0.15 4.92
N TYR A 119 -17.52 -0.14 3.65
CA TYR A 119 -17.10 -1.47 3.24
C TYR A 119 -15.92 -1.44 2.28
N PHE A 120 -15.22 -2.55 2.20
CA PHE A 120 -14.39 -2.91 1.06
C PHE A 120 -14.68 -4.34 0.62
N THR A 121 -14.38 -4.66 -0.63
CA THR A 121 -14.57 -5.99 -1.22
C THR A 121 -13.26 -6.50 -1.76
N LEU A 122 -13.05 -7.79 -1.60
CA LEU A 122 -11.86 -8.53 -2.00
C LEU A 122 -12.25 -9.73 -2.87
N PRO A 123 -11.31 -10.36 -3.59
CA PRO A 123 -11.57 -11.62 -4.27
C PRO A 123 -12.14 -12.65 -3.27
N PHE A 124 -13.05 -13.49 -3.75
CA PHE A 124 -13.60 -14.56 -2.90
C PHE A 124 -12.49 -15.48 -2.41
N GLY A 125 -12.52 -15.79 -1.11
CA GLY A 125 -11.50 -16.63 -0.48
C GLY A 125 -10.13 -15.97 -0.34
N TYR A 126 -10.06 -14.64 -0.35
CA TYR A 126 -8.82 -13.91 -0.13
C TYR A 126 -8.21 -14.23 1.25
N LEU A 127 -6.94 -14.61 1.28
CA LEU A 127 -6.20 -15.05 2.47
C LEU A 127 -4.97 -14.18 2.78
N GLY A 128 -4.93 -12.93 2.30
CA GLY A 128 -3.83 -12.02 2.58
C GLY A 128 -2.72 -11.99 1.51
N GLY A 129 -2.94 -12.55 0.34
CA GLY A 129 -2.01 -12.49 -0.78
C GLY A 129 -1.86 -11.06 -1.36
N PRO A 130 -0.85 -10.82 -2.20
CA PRO A 130 -0.69 -9.52 -2.84
C PRO A 130 -1.86 -9.22 -3.78
N LEU A 131 -2.33 -8.00 -3.76
CA LEU A 131 -3.31 -7.42 -4.68
C LEU A 131 -2.61 -6.41 -5.58
N ASN A 132 -2.91 -6.44 -6.87
CA ASN A 132 -2.39 -5.51 -7.85
C ASN A 132 -3.51 -5.05 -8.77
N GLY A 133 -3.43 -3.79 -9.20
CA GLY A 133 -4.41 -3.28 -10.15
C GLY A 133 -4.01 -1.94 -10.73
N THR A 134 -4.63 -1.60 -11.86
CA THR A 134 -4.40 -0.33 -12.56
C THR A 134 -5.73 0.21 -13.07
N LEU A 135 -5.88 1.52 -12.97
CA LEU A 135 -6.95 2.32 -13.56
C LEU A 135 -6.30 3.39 -14.43
N MET A 136 -6.85 3.66 -15.61
CA MET A 136 -6.38 4.74 -16.45
C MET A 136 -7.54 5.60 -16.92
N PHE A 137 -7.46 6.90 -16.64
CA PHE A 137 -8.43 7.91 -17.03
C PHE A 137 -7.77 8.78 -18.11
N LEU A 138 -8.14 8.54 -19.37
CA LEU A 138 -7.55 9.20 -20.53
C LEU A 138 -8.02 10.66 -20.63
N ASN A 139 -7.10 11.55 -20.96
CA ASN A 139 -7.35 12.99 -21.11
C ASN A 139 -8.03 13.61 -19.86
N GLN A 140 -7.73 13.09 -18.69
CA GLN A 140 -8.22 13.59 -17.40
C GLN A 140 -7.07 14.11 -16.55
N SER A 141 -7.37 15.06 -15.70
CA SER A 141 -6.45 15.54 -14.67
C SER A 141 -6.97 15.18 -13.26
N ILE A 142 -6.09 15.18 -12.29
CA ILE A 142 -6.46 15.05 -10.87
C ILE A 142 -7.57 16.03 -10.50
N VAL A 143 -7.48 17.27 -11.01
CA VAL A 143 -8.46 18.33 -10.77
C VAL A 143 -9.77 18.04 -11.49
N SER A 144 -9.76 17.61 -12.75
CA SER A 144 -11.00 17.31 -13.51
C SER A 144 -11.76 16.12 -12.95
N LEU A 145 -11.04 15.14 -12.35
CA LEU A 145 -11.65 14.05 -11.60
C LEU A 145 -12.18 14.50 -10.24
N GLY A 146 -11.94 15.75 -9.84
CA GLY A 146 -12.32 16.29 -8.54
C GLY A 146 -11.61 15.63 -7.36
N MET A 147 -10.42 15.09 -7.61
CA MET A 147 -9.53 14.55 -6.57
C MET A 147 -8.74 15.68 -5.92
N THR A 148 -8.53 15.59 -4.62
CA THR A 148 -7.68 16.52 -3.85
C THR A 148 -6.33 15.86 -3.60
N PRO A 149 -5.20 16.50 -3.96
CA PRO A 149 -3.87 15.97 -3.63
C PRO A 149 -3.70 15.76 -2.13
N GLY A 150 -3.15 14.61 -1.74
CA GLY A 150 -2.98 14.27 -0.33
C GLY A 150 -2.77 12.78 -0.09
N VAL A 151 -2.68 12.43 1.19
CA VAL A 151 -2.60 11.06 1.69
C VAL A 151 -3.78 10.82 2.63
N TYR A 152 -4.54 9.79 2.32
CA TYR A 152 -5.79 9.43 2.98
C TYR A 152 -5.65 8.01 3.52
N THR A 153 -5.73 7.82 4.82
CA THR A 153 -5.48 6.51 5.44
C THR A 153 -6.57 6.15 6.44
N SER A 154 -7.03 4.92 6.35
CA SER A 154 -7.84 4.29 7.40
C SER A 154 -7.19 2.98 7.82
N THR A 155 -7.10 2.75 9.11
CA THR A 155 -6.78 1.42 9.63
C THR A 155 -7.98 0.50 9.51
N ILE A 156 -7.72 -0.79 9.57
CA ILE A 156 -8.74 -1.85 9.53
C ILE A 156 -8.54 -2.82 10.69
N GLY A 157 -9.63 -3.41 11.15
CA GLY A 157 -9.58 -4.44 12.18
C GLY A 157 -8.98 -3.98 13.50
N GLY A 158 -9.23 -2.74 13.93
CA GLY A 158 -8.65 -2.18 15.15
C GLY A 158 -7.15 -1.90 15.05
N GLY A 159 -6.68 -1.47 13.89
CA GLY A 159 -5.27 -1.13 13.65
C GLY A 159 -4.37 -2.29 13.25
N GLN A 160 -4.95 -3.43 12.89
CA GLN A 160 -4.16 -4.60 12.43
C GLN A 160 -3.49 -4.34 11.08
N ASP A 161 -4.12 -3.52 10.24
CA ASP A 161 -3.62 -3.20 8.90
C ASP A 161 -4.15 -1.84 8.45
N SER A 162 -3.83 -1.42 7.21
CA SER A 162 -4.29 -0.13 6.70
C SER A 162 -4.57 -0.13 5.20
N ILE A 163 -5.50 0.74 4.80
CA ILE A 163 -5.74 1.13 3.42
C ILE A 163 -5.32 2.59 3.28
N THR A 164 -4.45 2.88 2.32
CA THR A 164 -3.96 4.23 2.06
C THR A 164 -4.21 4.63 0.61
N ILE A 165 -4.88 5.75 0.40
CA ILE A 165 -5.04 6.39 -0.91
C ILE A 165 -4.09 7.57 -0.96
N ARG A 166 -3.27 7.64 -2.01
CA ARG A 166 -2.37 8.75 -2.30
C ARG A 166 -2.79 9.40 -3.60
N VAL A 167 -3.04 10.68 -3.57
CA VAL A 167 -3.41 11.46 -4.76
C VAL A 167 -2.30 12.44 -5.03
N ASN A 168 -1.56 12.24 -6.14
CA ASN A 168 -0.46 13.09 -6.57
C ASN A 168 0.52 13.48 -5.43
N ALA A 169 0.55 12.63 -4.39
CA ALA A 169 1.51 12.79 -3.31
C ALA A 169 2.87 12.34 -3.81
N SER A 170 3.88 13.18 -3.64
CA SER A 170 5.26 12.77 -3.88
C SER A 170 5.55 11.53 -3.04
N SER A 171 6.13 10.49 -3.66
CA SER A 171 6.61 9.33 -2.91
C SER A 171 7.55 9.85 -1.81
N VAL A 172 7.21 9.60 -0.57
CA VAL A 172 8.18 9.83 0.52
C VAL A 172 9.35 8.90 0.21
N PRO A 173 10.58 9.43 0.05
CA PRO A 173 11.74 8.57 -0.12
C PRO A 173 11.76 7.56 1.04
N GLU A 174 12.05 6.30 0.73
CA GLU A 174 12.21 5.28 1.76
C GLU A 174 13.10 5.83 2.87
N PRO A 175 12.75 5.59 4.15
CA PRO A 175 13.50 6.15 5.27
C PRO A 175 14.98 5.90 5.02
N ALA A 176 15.82 6.91 5.24
CA ALA A 176 17.27 6.87 5.03
C ALA A 176 17.99 5.73 5.79
N THR A 177 17.23 4.86 6.43
CA THR A 177 17.67 3.64 7.12
C THR A 177 18.48 2.71 6.21
N VAL A 178 18.06 2.56 4.95
CA VAL A 178 18.82 1.73 3.98
C VAL A 178 20.14 2.42 3.65
N SER A 179 20.12 3.73 3.41
CA SER A 179 21.33 4.51 3.16
C SER A 179 22.22 4.54 4.40
N LEU A 180 21.65 4.70 5.59
CA LEU A 180 22.40 4.70 6.85
C LEU A 180 23.05 3.33 7.13
N MET A 181 22.35 2.25 6.81
CA MET A 181 22.85 0.88 6.98
C MET A 181 24.01 0.57 6.01
N THR A 182 23.93 1.04 4.77
CA THR A 182 25.03 0.93 3.80
C THR A 182 26.24 1.76 4.21
N PHE A 183 26.05 2.99 4.73
CA PHE A 183 27.13 3.80 5.28
C PHE A 183 27.76 3.16 6.52
N ALA A 184 26.98 2.60 7.43
CA ALA A 184 27.48 1.92 8.61
C ALA A 184 28.33 0.68 8.24
N LEU A 185 27.88 -0.14 7.29
CA LEU A 185 28.62 -1.28 6.80
C LEU A 185 29.93 -0.87 6.10
N ALA A 186 29.89 0.17 5.29
CA ALA A 186 31.07 0.73 4.63
C ALA A 186 32.10 1.25 5.64
N ALA A 187 31.64 1.96 6.69
CA ALA A 187 32.51 2.47 7.76
C ALA A 187 33.17 1.34 8.55
N VAL A 188 32.44 0.27 8.88
CA VAL A 188 32.99 -0.91 9.56
C VAL A 188 34.00 -1.63 8.66
N GLY A 189 33.67 -1.81 7.37
CA GLY A 189 34.57 -2.40 6.39
C GLY A 189 35.88 -1.63 6.24
N PHE A 190 35.79 -0.30 6.16
CA PHE A 190 36.97 0.57 6.05
C PHE A 190 37.83 0.55 7.31
N HIS A 191 37.20 0.49 8.49
CA HIS A 191 37.90 0.42 9.76
C HIS A 191 38.69 -0.89 9.92
N THR A 192 38.09 -2.02 9.53
CA THR A 192 38.76 -3.34 9.59
C THR A 192 39.90 -3.45 8.59
N TRP A 193 39.72 -2.89 7.38
CA TRP A 193 40.78 -2.86 6.36
C TRP A 193 41.99 -2.04 6.79
N ARG A 194 41.76 -0.88 7.41
CA ARG A 194 42.81 0.01 7.91
C ARG A 194 43.65 -0.65 9.03
N ARG A 195 43.03 -1.40 9.94
CA ARG A 195 43.75 -2.14 11.01
C ARG A 195 44.65 -3.24 10.46
N ARG A 196 44.23 -3.95 9.42
CA ARG A 196 45.07 -5.01 8.82
C ARG A 196 46.35 -4.48 8.14
N ARG A 197 46.37 -3.23 7.69
CA ARG A 197 47.57 -2.62 7.08
C ARG A 197 48.59 -2.18 8.14
N VAL A 198 48.16 -1.87 9.35
CA VAL A 198 49.07 -1.45 10.42
C VAL A 198 49.79 -2.64 11.08
N GLU A 199 49.20 -3.85 11.01
CA GLU A 199 49.84 -5.09 11.52
C GLU A 199 50.85 -5.73 10.56
N LEU A 200 50.93 -5.25 9.33
CA LEU A 200 51.82 -5.78 8.27
C LEU A 200 53.02 -4.85 7.94
N SER A 201 53.17 -3.74 8.65
CA SER A 201 54.31 -2.82 8.57
C SER A 201 55.15 -2.88 9.85
#